data_dc8586426611666b72801b04a1957b3b
#
_entry.id   dc8586426611666b72801b04a1957b3b
#
_cell.length_a   1.000
_cell.length_b   1.000
_cell.length_c   1.000
_cell.angle_alpha   90.00
_cell.angle_beta   90.00
_cell.angle_gamma   90.00
#
_symmetry.space_group_name_H-M   'P 1'
#
loop_
_entity.id
_entity.type
_entity.pdbx_description
1 polymer ?
#
loop_
_entity_poly.entity_id
_entity_poly.type
_entity_poly.pdbx_seq_one_letter_code
_entity_poly.pdbx_strand_id
1 'polypeptide(L)'
;QWIAGERMRDGSADAAEALARPGRYTTVDDHLKVKEVTLESTPGVRWIVCWNTAEAAKDKARRHDAVARLETELERIGAARSRAEEALKKATTAKTVKRLESELAGHARAECGLREHRTLGRYLRQLNTGRLVIDRAAVNAEAKLDGKYLLSTSDQHLTAVEVAVS
;
A
#
# COMPACT_ATOMS: atom_id res chain seq x y z
N GLN A 1 29.06 0.19 15.47
CA GLN A 1 27.98 -0.81 15.36
C GLN A 1 26.66 -0.08 15.58
N TRP A 2 25.66 -0.39 14.75
CA TRP A 2 24.34 0.23 14.79
C TRP A 2 23.27 -0.78 14.35
N ILE A 3 22.04 -0.56 14.81
CA ILE A 3 20.82 -1.24 14.35
C ILE A 3 19.84 -0.14 13.96
N ALA A 4 19.22 -0.23 12.79
CA ALA A 4 18.26 0.73 12.30
C ALA A 4 16.98 0.03 11.80
N GLY A 5 15.84 0.63 12.10
CA GLY A 5 14.58 0.25 11.48
C GLY A 5 14.43 0.90 10.10
N GLU A 6 14.19 0.09 9.08
CA GLU A 6 14.12 0.53 7.70
C GLU A 6 12.67 0.70 7.22
N ARG A 7 12.45 1.71 6.41
CA ARG A 7 11.14 1.94 5.80
C ARG A 7 10.97 1.01 4.59
N MET A 8 9.91 0.22 4.60
CA MET A 8 9.64 -0.73 3.51
C MET A 8 8.93 -0.11 2.28
N ARG A 9 8.47 1.16 2.39
CA ARG A 9 7.59 1.82 1.38
C ARG A 9 8.10 3.19 0.94
N ASP A 10 9.36 3.49 1.15
CA ASP A 10 9.97 4.77 0.76
C ASP A 10 10.59 4.75 -0.65
N GLY A 11 10.54 3.61 -1.34
CA GLY A 11 11.13 3.42 -2.66
C GLY A 11 12.61 3.00 -2.62
N SER A 12 13.17 2.69 -1.45
CA SER A 12 14.53 2.17 -1.33
C SER A 12 14.68 0.85 -2.10
N ALA A 13 15.62 0.82 -3.05
CA ALA A 13 15.94 -0.38 -3.84
C ALA A 13 16.47 -1.50 -2.94
N ASP A 14 17.32 -1.16 -1.98
CA ASP A 14 17.91 -2.12 -1.04
C ASP A 14 16.85 -2.75 -0.14
N ALA A 15 15.92 -1.95 0.39
CA ALA A 15 14.80 -2.47 1.19
C ALA A 15 13.90 -3.41 0.36
N ALA A 16 13.60 -3.03 -0.87
CA ALA A 16 12.81 -3.87 -1.79
C ALA A 16 13.54 -5.18 -2.12
N GLU A 17 14.83 -5.12 -2.39
CA GLU A 17 15.66 -6.30 -2.66
C GLU A 17 15.75 -7.21 -1.43
N ALA A 18 16.02 -6.67 -0.24
CA ALA A 18 16.08 -7.43 1.01
C ALA A 18 14.77 -8.18 1.29
N LEU A 19 13.64 -7.52 1.09
CA LEU A 19 12.30 -8.14 1.27
C LEU A 19 12.02 -9.24 0.23
N ALA A 20 12.50 -9.07 -1.01
CA ALA A 20 12.28 -10.00 -2.11
C ALA A 20 13.24 -11.21 -2.06
N ARG A 21 14.43 -11.07 -1.47
CA ARG A 21 15.41 -12.14 -1.40
C ARG A 21 14.83 -13.40 -0.76
N PRO A 22 14.99 -14.57 -1.38
CA PRO A 22 14.61 -15.84 -0.76
C PRO A 22 15.46 -16.11 0.47
N GLY A 23 14.93 -16.88 1.41
CA GLY A 23 15.63 -17.27 2.61
C GLY A 23 14.74 -18.00 3.59
N ARG A 24 15.32 -18.85 4.41
CA ARG A 24 14.61 -19.59 5.43
C ARG A 24 14.39 -18.72 6.65
N TYR A 25 13.14 -18.67 7.15
CA TYR A 25 12.83 -18.04 8.42
C TYR A 25 13.18 -18.95 9.59
N THR A 26 13.77 -18.36 10.60
CA THR A 26 13.97 -18.95 11.94
C THR A 26 12.88 -18.45 12.86
N THR A 27 12.22 -19.35 13.57
CA THR A 27 11.20 -18.99 14.57
C THR A 27 11.90 -18.47 15.84
N VAL A 28 11.49 -17.29 16.29
CA VAL A 28 11.99 -16.66 17.52
C VAL A 28 11.04 -16.99 18.68
N ASP A 29 9.75 -16.80 18.45
CA ASP A 29 8.67 -17.13 19.39
C ASP A 29 7.40 -17.59 18.63
N ASP A 30 6.27 -17.69 19.32
CA ASP A 30 4.99 -18.15 18.74
C ASP A 30 4.53 -17.29 17.54
N HIS A 31 4.93 -16.03 17.50
CA HIS A 31 4.45 -15.07 16.51
C HIS A 31 5.56 -14.41 15.68
N LEU A 32 6.81 -14.46 16.14
CA LEU A 32 7.91 -13.78 15.47
C LEU A 32 8.83 -14.77 14.75
N LYS A 33 9.07 -14.50 13.49
CA LYS A 33 10.05 -15.21 12.65
C LYS A 33 11.00 -14.21 12.02
N VAL A 34 12.25 -14.58 11.88
CA VAL A 34 13.29 -13.73 11.29
C VAL A 34 14.04 -14.47 10.20
N LYS A 35 14.45 -13.75 9.17
CA LYS A 35 15.46 -14.22 8.21
C LYS A 35 16.49 -13.13 8.00
N GLU A 36 17.73 -13.55 7.80
CA GLU A 36 18.82 -12.67 7.44
C GLU A 36 19.09 -12.76 5.95
N VAL A 37 19.39 -11.62 5.34
CA VAL A 37 19.85 -11.50 3.97
C VAL A 37 20.98 -10.49 3.88
N THR A 38 21.88 -10.69 2.92
CA THR A 38 22.94 -9.75 2.56
C THR A 38 22.75 -9.30 1.13
N LEU A 39 23.08 -8.05 0.86
CA LEU A 39 22.98 -7.46 -0.47
C LEU A 39 24.36 -7.10 -0.99
N GLU A 40 24.57 -7.26 -2.30
CA GLU A 40 25.83 -6.86 -2.93
C GLU A 40 25.97 -5.32 -2.98
N SER A 41 24.83 -4.61 -3.03
CA SER A 41 24.77 -3.14 -3.03
C SER A 41 25.23 -2.52 -1.72
N THR A 42 25.12 -3.25 -0.59
CA THR A 42 25.47 -2.76 0.76
C THR A 42 26.41 -3.74 1.48
N PRO A 43 27.66 -3.89 1.02
CA PRO A 43 28.60 -4.82 1.63
C PRO A 43 28.86 -4.44 3.09
N GLY A 44 28.87 -5.43 3.98
CA GLY A 44 29.05 -5.23 5.42
C GLY A 44 27.78 -4.82 6.18
N VAL A 45 26.66 -4.62 5.50
CA VAL A 45 25.35 -4.43 6.12
C VAL A 45 24.56 -5.73 6.05
N ARG A 46 24.01 -6.12 7.17
CA ARG A 46 23.12 -7.27 7.31
C ARG A 46 21.69 -6.77 7.38
N TRP A 47 20.80 -7.41 6.64
CA TRP A 47 19.36 -7.07 6.57
C TRP A 47 18.56 -8.16 7.25
N ILE A 48 17.78 -7.79 8.25
CA ILE A 48 16.98 -8.72 9.03
C ILE A 48 15.51 -8.47 8.70
N VAL A 49 14.89 -9.40 8.00
CA VAL A 49 13.46 -9.37 7.72
C VAL A 49 12.74 -10.07 8.85
N CYS A 50 12.00 -9.32 9.62
CA CYS A 50 11.16 -9.81 10.71
C CYS A 50 9.72 -10.00 10.21
N TRP A 51 9.07 -11.06 10.62
CA TRP A 51 7.68 -11.35 10.28
C TRP A 51 6.91 -11.76 11.53
N ASN A 52 5.99 -10.86 11.95
CA ASN A 52 5.05 -11.12 13.04
C ASN A 52 3.75 -11.64 12.46
N THR A 53 3.43 -12.92 12.73
CA THR A 53 2.25 -13.60 12.17
C THR A 53 0.93 -13.08 12.74
N ALA A 54 0.91 -12.61 13.99
CA ALA A 54 -0.28 -12.01 14.61
C ALA A 54 -0.58 -10.64 13.99
N GLU A 55 0.44 -9.80 13.79
CA GLU A 55 0.27 -8.52 13.09
C GLU A 55 -0.09 -8.73 11.61
N ALA A 56 0.45 -9.75 10.96
CA ALA A 56 0.09 -10.09 9.58
C ALA A 56 -1.42 -10.36 9.41
N ALA A 57 -2.04 -11.04 10.37
CA ALA A 57 -3.49 -11.27 10.35
C ALA A 57 -4.27 -9.95 10.49
N LYS A 58 -3.83 -9.05 11.37
CA LYS A 58 -4.44 -7.73 11.55
C LYS A 58 -4.28 -6.85 10.31
N ASP A 59 -3.08 -6.82 9.72
CA ASP A 59 -2.80 -6.04 8.51
C ASP A 59 -3.63 -6.54 7.33
N LYS A 60 -3.76 -7.86 7.17
CA LYS A 60 -4.63 -8.47 6.17
C LYS A 60 -6.09 -8.03 6.34
N ALA A 61 -6.61 -8.06 7.56
CA ALA A 61 -7.98 -7.62 7.85
C ALA A 61 -8.16 -6.13 7.53
N ARG A 62 -7.27 -5.26 8.02
CA ARG A 62 -7.29 -3.82 7.74
C ARG A 62 -7.24 -3.52 6.24
N ARG A 63 -6.39 -4.22 5.48
CA ARG A 63 -6.28 -4.07 4.03
C ARG A 63 -7.59 -4.49 3.34
N HIS A 64 -8.15 -5.63 3.73
CA HIS A 64 -9.41 -6.11 3.19
C HIS A 64 -10.54 -5.10 3.40
N ASP A 65 -10.69 -4.58 4.62
CA ASP A 65 -11.69 -3.57 4.96
C ASP A 65 -11.48 -2.26 4.17
N ALA A 66 -10.22 -1.83 4.03
CA ALA A 66 -9.89 -0.63 3.27
C ALA A 66 -10.27 -0.78 1.79
N VAL A 67 -9.96 -1.93 1.17
CA VAL A 67 -10.31 -2.21 -0.23
C VAL A 67 -11.82 -2.29 -0.41
N ALA A 68 -12.55 -2.96 0.48
CA ALA A 68 -14.01 -3.05 0.41
C ALA A 68 -14.69 -1.66 0.50
N ARG A 69 -14.20 -0.79 1.40
CA ARG A 69 -14.68 0.60 1.50
C ARG A 69 -14.41 1.39 0.22
N LEU A 70 -13.22 1.23 -0.36
CA LEU A 70 -12.87 1.89 -1.62
C LEU A 70 -13.75 1.41 -2.77
N GLU A 71 -14.03 0.11 -2.89
CA GLU A 71 -14.91 -0.45 -3.90
C GLU A 71 -16.31 0.19 -3.80
N THR A 72 -16.88 0.21 -2.60
CA THR A 72 -18.20 0.83 -2.36
C THR A 72 -18.21 2.31 -2.73
N GLU A 73 -17.18 3.06 -2.36
CA GLU A 73 -17.11 4.50 -2.64
C GLU A 73 -16.89 4.79 -4.13
N LEU A 74 -16.04 4.01 -4.81
CA LEU A 74 -15.84 4.14 -6.26
C LEU A 74 -17.11 3.80 -7.05
N GLU A 75 -17.85 2.77 -6.63
CA GLU A 75 -19.16 2.43 -7.23
C GLU A 75 -20.16 3.58 -7.04
N ARG A 76 -20.25 4.15 -5.85
CA ARG A 76 -21.14 5.29 -5.54
C ARG A 76 -20.80 6.50 -6.40
N ILE A 77 -19.52 6.90 -6.46
CA ILE A 77 -19.07 8.04 -7.26
C ILE A 77 -19.28 7.74 -8.75
N GLY A 78 -18.92 6.54 -9.21
CA GLY A 78 -19.06 6.13 -10.61
C GLY A 78 -20.51 6.14 -11.08
N ALA A 79 -21.45 5.65 -10.27
CA ALA A 79 -22.88 5.67 -10.58
C ALA A 79 -23.45 7.10 -10.61
N ALA A 80 -23.05 7.95 -9.67
CA ALA A 80 -23.48 9.34 -9.63
C ALA A 80 -22.93 10.12 -10.83
N ARG A 81 -21.66 9.94 -11.17
CA ARG A 81 -21.01 10.55 -12.33
C ARG A 81 -21.70 10.13 -13.65
N SER A 82 -21.96 8.83 -13.83
CA SER A 82 -22.65 8.34 -15.03
C SER A 82 -24.05 8.93 -15.19
N ARG A 83 -24.79 9.07 -14.09
CA ARG A 83 -26.12 9.73 -14.13
C ARG A 83 -26.03 11.21 -14.53
N ALA A 84 -25.03 11.93 -13.98
CA ALA A 84 -24.81 13.33 -14.32
C ALA A 84 -24.38 13.51 -15.79
N GLU A 85 -23.50 12.63 -16.30
CA GLU A 85 -23.07 12.60 -17.71
C GLU A 85 -24.27 12.36 -18.64
N GLU A 86 -25.14 11.39 -18.33
CA GLU A 86 -26.35 11.12 -19.12
C GLU A 86 -27.36 12.27 -19.06
N ALA A 87 -27.53 12.89 -17.90
CA ALA A 87 -28.39 14.05 -17.75
C ALA A 87 -27.83 15.26 -18.54
N LEU A 88 -26.51 15.44 -18.58
CA LEU A 88 -25.87 16.52 -19.33
C LEU A 88 -26.11 16.39 -20.83
N LYS A 89 -26.06 15.16 -21.39
CA LYS A 89 -26.38 14.91 -22.79
C LYS A 89 -27.81 15.32 -23.20
N LYS A 90 -28.73 15.28 -22.24
CA LYS A 90 -30.15 15.60 -22.44
C LYS A 90 -30.52 17.02 -22.01
N ALA A 91 -29.58 17.77 -21.43
CA ALA A 91 -29.85 19.11 -20.92
C ALA A 91 -30.03 20.13 -22.07
N THR A 92 -31.10 20.89 -22.02
CA THR A 92 -31.47 21.91 -23.04
C THR A 92 -31.30 23.34 -22.53
N THR A 93 -31.19 23.57 -21.23
CA THR A 93 -31.06 24.89 -20.65
C THR A 93 -29.69 25.16 -20.09
N ALA A 94 -29.17 26.37 -20.28
CA ALA A 94 -27.85 26.78 -19.78
C ALA A 94 -27.70 26.64 -18.24
N LYS A 95 -28.81 26.89 -17.50
CA LYS A 95 -28.85 26.73 -16.04
C LYS A 95 -28.67 25.26 -15.63
N THR A 96 -29.28 24.32 -16.31
CA THR A 96 -29.19 22.88 -16.05
C THR A 96 -27.78 22.37 -16.43
N VAL A 97 -27.25 22.80 -17.58
CA VAL A 97 -25.89 22.47 -18.01
C VAL A 97 -24.88 22.89 -16.95
N LYS A 98 -24.89 24.17 -16.54
CA LYS A 98 -23.95 24.69 -15.52
C LYS A 98 -24.03 23.94 -14.19
N ARG A 99 -25.23 23.55 -13.76
CA ARG A 99 -25.43 22.78 -12.54
C ARG A 99 -24.78 21.39 -12.65
N LEU A 100 -25.03 20.69 -13.77
CA LEU A 100 -24.48 19.33 -14.00
C LEU A 100 -22.95 19.34 -14.18
N GLU A 101 -22.39 20.35 -14.83
CA GLU A 101 -20.95 20.54 -14.94
C GLU A 101 -20.31 20.75 -13.55
N SER A 102 -20.95 21.53 -12.67
CA SER A 102 -20.50 21.72 -11.29
C SER A 102 -20.58 20.41 -10.48
N GLU A 103 -21.62 19.60 -10.69
CA GLU A 103 -21.77 18.29 -10.07
C GLU A 103 -20.67 17.33 -10.53
N LEU A 104 -20.40 17.26 -11.84
CA LEU A 104 -19.30 16.45 -12.40
C LEU A 104 -17.92 16.88 -11.85
N ALA A 105 -17.68 18.19 -11.74
CA ALA A 105 -16.46 18.71 -11.12
C ALA A 105 -16.36 18.31 -9.64
N GLY A 106 -17.48 18.22 -8.92
CA GLY A 106 -17.54 17.71 -7.55
C GLY A 106 -17.11 16.24 -7.46
N HIS A 107 -17.61 15.40 -8.37
CA HIS A 107 -17.21 13.98 -8.42
C HIS A 107 -15.74 13.82 -8.76
N ALA A 108 -15.20 14.60 -9.69
CA ALA A 108 -13.77 14.58 -10.02
C ALA A 108 -12.90 14.98 -8.81
N ARG A 109 -13.31 15.97 -8.02
CA ARG A 109 -12.60 16.35 -6.78
C ARG A 109 -12.66 15.24 -5.73
N ALA A 110 -13.78 14.54 -5.59
CA ALA A 110 -13.90 13.40 -4.68
C ALA A 110 -12.96 12.25 -5.08
N GLU A 111 -12.86 11.93 -6.37
CA GLU A 111 -11.89 10.94 -6.89
C GLU A 111 -10.44 11.38 -6.60
N CYS A 112 -10.09 12.65 -6.84
CA CYS A 112 -8.76 13.17 -6.48
C CYS A 112 -8.47 13.02 -4.98
N GLY A 113 -9.42 13.34 -4.11
CA GLY A 113 -9.27 13.18 -2.67
C GLY A 113 -9.00 11.74 -2.25
N LEU A 114 -9.64 10.76 -2.89
CA LEU A 114 -9.36 9.33 -2.66
C LEU A 114 -7.94 8.96 -3.12
N ARG A 115 -7.51 9.42 -4.29
CA ARG A 115 -6.18 9.13 -4.84
C ARG A 115 -5.08 9.72 -3.97
N GLU A 116 -5.29 10.92 -3.44
CA GLU A 116 -4.33 11.63 -2.60
C GLU A 116 -4.36 11.18 -1.14
N HIS A 117 -5.33 10.35 -0.77
CA HIS A 117 -5.42 9.83 0.60
C HIS A 117 -4.19 8.99 0.94
N ARG A 118 -3.49 9.36 2.02
CA ARG A 118 -2.18 8.81 2.43
C ARG A 118 -2.14 7.28 2.50
N THR A 119 -3.21 6.64 2.96
CA THR A 119 -3.26 5.19 3.14
C THR A 119 -4.06 4.47 2.06
N LEU A 120 -5.13 5.08 1.54
CA LEU A 120 -6.03 4.46 0.57
C LEU A 120 -5.55 4.63 -0.87
N GLY A 121 -4.91 5.76 -1.19
CA GLY A 121 -4.45 6.07 -2.54
C GLY A 121 -3.50 5.03 -3.12
N ARG A 122 -2.74 4.32 -2.27
CA ARG A 122 -1.83 3.24 -2.69
C ARG A 122 -2.54 2.05 -3.36
N TYR A 123 -3.85 1.88 -3.12
CA TYR A 123 -4.65 0.81 -3.70
C TYR A 123 -5.39 1.23 -4.97
N LEU A 124 -5.16 2.45 -5.45
CA LEU A 124 -5.89 3.03 -6.57
C LEU A 124 -4.98 3.26 -7.78
N ARG A 125 -5.54 3.01 -8.95
CA ARG A 125 -4.93 3.33 -10.24
C ARG A 125 -5.89 4.15 -11.08
N GLN A 126 -5.38 5.17 -11.75
CA GLN A 126 -6.16 5.97 -12.69
C GLN A 126 -6.08 5.37 -14.10
N LEU A 127 -7.22 5.18 -14.73
CA LEU A 127 -7.33 4.77 -16.11
C LEU A 127 -7.09 5.95 -17.05
N ASN A 128 -6.81 5.68 -18.33
CA ASN A 128 -6.69 6.70 -19.37
C ASN A 128 -7.96 7.56 -19.52
N THR A 129 -9.12 7.04 -19.10
CA THR A 129 -10.39 7.76 -19.03
C THR A 129 -10.49 8.75 -17.87
N GLY A 130 -9.46 8.83 -17.02
CA GLY A 130 -9.45 9.62 -15.78
C GLY A 130 -10.19 8.98 -14.61
N ARG A 131 -10.85 7.85 -14.79
CA ARG A 131 -11.56 7.13 -13.71
C ARG A 131 -10.59 6.34 -12.84
N LEU A 132 -10.90 6.25 -11.55
CA LEU A 132 -10.14 5.44 -10.60
C LEU A 132 -10.69 4.01 -10.55
N VAL A 133 -9.78 3.07 -10.39
CA VAL A 133 -10.07 1.64 -10.14
C VAL A 133 -9.14 1.11 -9.06
N ILE A 134 -9.55 0.00 -8.43
CA ILE A 134 -8.67 -0.74 -7.53
C ILE A 134 -7.50 -1.33 -8.31
N ASP A 135 -6.29 -1.03 -7.90
CA ASP A 135 -5.07 -1.65 -8.40
C ASP A 135 -4.82 -2.97 -7.67
N ARG A 136 -5.25 -4.07 -8.26
CA ARG A 136 -5.08 -5.41 -7.66
C ARG A 136 -3.61 -5.82 -7.53
N ALA A 137 -2.75 -5.33 -8.42
CA ALA A 137 -1.31 -5.58 -8.32
C ALA A 137 -0.73 -4.88 -7.09
N ALA A 138 -1.10 -3.62 -6.85
CA ALA A 138 -0.70 -2.89 -5.65
C ALA A 138 -1.25 -3.54 -4.36
N VAL A 139 -2.52 -3.97 -4.35
CA VAL A 139 -3.10 -4.71 -3.22
C VAL A 139 -2.31 -5.99 -2.91
N ASN A 140 -1.93 -6.75 -3.94
CA ASN A 140 -1.14 -7.97 -3.78
C ASN A 140 0.30 -7.69 -3.34
N ALA A 141 0.90 -6.60 -3.80
CA ALA A 141 2.24 -6.17 -3.36
C ALA A 141 2.22 -5.80 -1.86
N GLU A 142 1.23 -5.03 -1.42
CA GLU A 142 1.05 -4.69 0.00
C GLU A 142 0.80 -5.94 0.86
N ALA A 143 0.07 -6.93 0.37
CA ALA A 143 -0.16 -8.19 1.08
C ALA A 143 1.13 -8.94 1.44
N LYS A 144 2.17 -8.79 0.64
CA LYS A 144 3.48 -9.41 0.90
C LYS A 144 4.22 -8.76 2.06
N LEU A 145 3.80 -7.57 2.48
CA LEU A 145 4.41 -6.82 3.58
C LEU A 145 3.68 -7.00 4.91
N ASP A 146 2.55 -7.72 4.93
CA ASP A 146 1.74 -7.91 6.13
C ASP A 146 2.57 -8.50 7.28
N GLY A 147 2.54 -7.83 8.42
CA GLY A 147 3.26 -8.21 9.63
C GLY A 147 4.77 -8.16 9.52
N LYS A 148 5.32 -7.65 8.42
CA LYS A 148 6.76 -7.55 8.23
C LYS A 148 7.29 -6.20 8.70
N TYR A 149 8.51 -6.23 9.21
CA TYR A 149 9.36 -5.06 9.38
C TYR A 149 10.81 -5.42 9.03
N LEU A 150 11.58 -4.42 8.70
CA LEU A 150 12.91 -4.58 8.17
C LEU A 150 13.89 -3.84 9.07
N LEU A 151 14.94 -4.52 9.46
CA LEU A 151 16.06 -3.95 10.19
C LEU A 151 17.33 -4.08 9.36
N SER A 152 18.22 -3.12 9.50
CA SER A 152 19.58 -3.19 8.98
C SER A 152 20.59 -3.04 10.12
N THR A 153 21.75 -3.67 10.01
CA THR A 153 22.81 -3.56 11.02
C THR A 153 24.20 -3.72 10.43
N SER A 154 25.15 -2.99 10.98
CA SER A 154 26.60 -3.18 10.73
C SER A 154 27.25 -4.13 11.75
N ASP A 155 26.50 -4.56 12.77
CA ASP A 155 27.01 -5.49 13.78
C ASP A 155 27.12 -6.89 13.20
N GLN A 156 28.32 -7.48 13.28
CA GLN A 156 28.64 -8.82 12.77
C GLN A 156 28.59 -9.88 13.87
N HIS A 157 28.40 -9.49 15.13
CA HIS A 157 28.49 -10.38 16.28
C HIS A 157 27.13 -10.81 16.78
N LEU A 158 26.11 -9.92 16.68
CA LEU A 158 24.74 -10.24 17.09
C LEU A 158 24.11 -11.22 16.09
N THR A 159 23.37 -12.17 16.60
CA THR A 159 22.52 -13.04 15.77
C THR A 159 21.32 -12.26 15.21
N ALA A 160 20.70 -12.75 14.14
CA ALA A 160 19.48 -12.14 13.60
C ALA A 160 18.35 -12.06 14.63
N VAL A 161 18.29 -13.02 15.55
CA VAL A 161 17.30 -13.03 16.65
C VAL A 161 17.59 -11.90 17.64
N GLU A 162 18.85 -11.74 18.08
CA GLU A 162 19.25 -10.66 18.99
C GLU A 162 19.00 -9.28 18.39
N VAL A 163 19.26 -9.09 17.10
CA VAL A 163 18.93 -7.84 16.39
C VAL A 163 17.42 -7.57 16.36
N ALA A 164 16.60 -8.61 16.20
CA ALA A 164 15.16 -8.46 16.09
C ALA A 164 14.44 -8.15 17.43
N VAL A 165 15.08 -8.48 18.57
CA VAL A 165 14.53 -8.28 19.92
C VAL A 165 15.20 -7.16 20.70
N SER A 166 16.21 -6.49 20.09
CA SER A 166 16.87 -5.29 20.64
C SER A 166 15.95 -4.06 20.51
#